data_d1da8ff19c1b418ab7ba50ff6d986340
#
_entry.id   d1da8ff19c1b418ab7ba50ff6d986340
#
_cell.length_a   1.000
_cell.length_b   1.000
_cell.length_c   1.000
_cell.angle_alpha   90.00
_cell.angle_beta   90.00
_cell.angle_gamma   90.00
#
_symmetry.space_group_name_H-M   'P 1'
#
loop_
_entity.id
_entity.type
_entity.pdbx_description
1 polymer ?
#
loop_
_entity_poly.entity_id
_entity_poly.type
_entity_poly.pdbx_seq_one_letter_code
_entity_poly.pdbx_strand_id
1 'polypeptide(L)' 'MNKDKETKELNDCYQELFKTVIDMQARYNNQMIAGTMMAQALRIYKSNLTEEGFRSMVQTIADSSDTIEPFDTPTIN' A
#
# COMPACT_ATOMS: atom_id res chain seq x y z
N MET A 1 23.79 7.54 -3.91
CA MET A 1 23.35 8.41 -4.95
C MET A 1 21.93 8.17 -5.35
N ASN A 2 21.70 7.34 -6.36
CA ASN A 2 20.33 7.07 -6.78
C ASN A 2 19.52 6.35 -5.71
N LYS A 3 20.18 5.48 -4.93
CA LYS A 3 19.50 4.77 -3.86
C LYS A 3 18.97 5.69 -2.77
N ASP A 4 19.74 6.68 -2.38
CA ASP A 4 19.29 7.61 -1.35
C ASP A 4 18.12 8.43 -1.81
N LYS A 5 18.14 8.87 -3.08
CA LYS A 5 17.04 9.61 -3.66
C LYS A 5 15.79 8.75 -3.77
N GLU A 6 15.96 7.51 -4.23
CA GLU A 6 14.83 6.57 -4.36
C GLU A 6 14.22 6.25 -3.00
N THR A 7 15.06 6.06 -1.98
CA THR A 7 14.57 5.79 -0.62
C THR A 7 13.78 6.98 -0.10
N LYS A 8 14.27 8.19 -0.35
CA LYS A 8 13.57 9.39 0.07
C LYS A 8 12.22 9.51 -0.63
N GLU A 9 12.20 9.29 -1.95
CA GLU A 9 10.96 9.34 -2.70
C GLU A 9 9.95 8.30 -2.22
N LEU A 10 10.42 7.10 -1.92
CA LEU A 10 9.56 6.05 -1.39
C LEU A 10 8.96 6.44 -0.05
N ASN A 11 9.79 6.99 0.84
CA ASN A 11 9.31 7.45 2.14
C ASN A 11 8.31 8.59 2.01
N ASP A 12 8.57 9.53 1.09
CA ASP A 12 7.65 10.64 0.86
C ASP A 12 6.32 10.13 0.31
N CYS A 13 6.36 9.20 -0.61
CA CYS A 13 5.16 8.57 -1.17
C CYS A 13 4.37 7.86 -0.08
N TYR A 14 5.06 7.10 0.75
CA TYR A 14 4.43 6.41 1.88
C TYR A 14 3.74 7.40 2.81
N GLN A 15 4.41 8.49 3.14
CA GLN A 15 3.86 9.47 4.07
C GLN A 15 2.63 10.18 3.49
N GLU A 16 2.65 10.47 2.19
CA GLU A 16 1.51 11.09 1.55
C GLU A 16 0.30 10.17 1.57
N LEU A 17 0.50 8.89 1.24
CA LEU A 17 -0.58 7.92 1.28
C LEU A 17 -1.07 7.70 2.70
N PHE A 18 -0.15 7.62 3.65
CA PHE A 18 -0.49 7.45 5.06
C PHE A 18 -1.41 8.58 5.54
N LYS A 19 -1.05 9.82 5.24
CA LYS A 19 -1.85 10.98 5.62
C LYS A 19 -3.23 10.93 4.98
N THR A 20 -3.29 10.54 3.73
CA THR A 20 -4.56 10.43 3.02
C THR A 20 -5.45 9.36 3.66
N VAL A 21 -4.87 8.23 4.02
CA VAL A 21 -5.61 7.16 4.69
C VAL A 21 -6.16 7.63 6.03
N ILE A 22 -5.32 8.29 6.83
CA ILE A 22 -5.75 8.82 8.13
C ILE A 22 -6.93 9.78 7.96
N ASP A 23 -6.82 10.67 6.98
CA ASP A 23 -7.90 11.61 6.68
C ASP A 23 -9.19 10.90 6.27
N MET A 24 -9.06 9.88 5.46
CA MET A 24 -10.21 9.12 4.98
C MET A 24 -10.89 8.32 6.09
N GLN A 25 -10.15 7.93 7.11
CA GLN A 25 -10.71 7.18 8.23
C GLN A 25 -11.78 7.96 8.99
N ALA A 26 -11.80 9.27 8.86
CA ALA A 26 -12.85 10.09 9.45
C ALA A 26 -14.18 9.95 8.69
N ARG A 27 -14.15 9.46 7.45
CA ARG A 27 -15.34 9.42 6.59
C ARG A 27 -15.74 8.02 6.14
N TYR A 28 -14.79 7.10 6.08
CA TYR A 28 -15.02 5.74 5.56
C TYR A 28 -14.49 4.71 6.53
N ASN A 29 -15.10 3.54 6.55
CA ASN A 29 -14.58 2.48 7.41
C ASN A 29 -13.31 1.86 6.82
N ASN A 30 -12.56 1.19 7.67
CA ASN A 30 -11.24 0.67 7.29
C ASN A 30 -11.31 -0.38 6.20
N GLN A 31 -12.36 -1.20 6.18
CA GLN A 31 -12.50 -2.22 5.14
C GLN A 31 -12.74 -1.61 3.77
N MET A 32 -13.54 -0.55 3.71
CA MET A 32 -13.75 0.17 2.45
C MET A 32 -12.45 0.78 1.95
N ILE A 33 -11.70 1.41 2.85
CA ILE A 33 -10.42 2.01 2.50
C ILE A 33 -9.46 0.94 1.99
N ALA A 34 -9.30 -0.13 2.75
CA ALA A 34 -8.36 -1.19 2.41
C ALA A 34 -8.72 -1.86 1.08
N GLY A 35 -10.00 -2.18 0.89
CA GLY A 35 -10.44 -2.81 -0.35
C GLY A 35 -10.25 -1.92 -1.56
N THR A 36 -10.54 -0.64 -1.41
CA THR A 36 -10.38 0.33 -2.49
C THR A 36 -8.91 0.53 -2.83
N MET A 37 -8.05 0.65 -1.82
CA MET A 37 -6.62 0.78 -2.02
C MET A 37 -6.04 -0.45 -2.73
N MET A 38 -6.46 -1.64 -2.31
CA MET A 38 -6.00 -2.88 -2.93
C MET A 38 -6.42 -2.94 -4.40
N ALA A 39 -7.68 -2.60 -4.69
CA ALA A 39 -8.17 -2.61 -6.06
C ALA A 39 -7.37 -1.66 -6.93
N GLN A 40 -7.10 -0.46 -6.44
CA GLN A 40 -6.34 0.52 -7.21
C GLN A 40 -4.89 0.10 -7.39
N ALA A 41 -4.28 -0.44 -6.33
CA ALA A 41 -2.91 -0.93 -6.39
C ALA A 41 -2.77 -2.03 -7.44
N LEU A 42 -3.70 -2.98 -7.44
CA LEU A 42 -3.68 -4.07 -8.41
C LEU A 42 -3.84 -3.56 -9.83
N ARG A 43 -4.67 -2.54 -10.03
CA ARG A 43 -4.84 -1.95 -11.36
C ARG A 43 -3.57 -1.26 -11.85
N ILE A 44 -2.87 -0.59 -10.95
CA ILE A 44 -1.60 0.05 -11.28
C ILE A 44 -0.57 -1.01 -11.69
N TYR A 45 -0.45 -2.07 -10.91
CA TYR A 45 0.44 -3.17 -11.25
C TYR A 45 0.07 -3.79 -12.59
N LYS A 46 -1.23 -4.02 -12.81
CA LYS A 46 -1.71 -4.62 -14.04
C LYS A 46 -1.32 -3.78 -15.26
N SER A 47 -1.32 -2.46 -15.11
CA SER A 47 -0.96 -1.55 -16.19
C SER A 47 0.54 -1.49 -16.46
N ASN A 48 1.37 -1.82 -15.48
CA ASN A 48 2.80 -1.60 -15.55
C ASN A 48 3.63 -2.88 -15.62
N LEU A 49 3.03 -4.03 -15.39
CA LEU A 49 3.72 -5.31 -15.38
C LEU A 49 3.19 -6.18 -16.51
N THR A 50 4.04 -7.12 -16.96
CA THR A 50 3.59 -8.19 -17.84
C THR A 50 2.60 -9.05 -17.05
N GLU A 51 1.82 -9.87 -17.77
CA GLU A 51 0.89 -10.77 -17.11
C GLU A 51 1.59 -11.68 -16.11
N GLU A 52 2.73 -12.22 -16.51
CA GLU A 52 3.53 -13.08 -15.63
C GLU A 52 4.06 -12.30 -14.44
N GLY A 53 4.56 -11.09 -14.65
CA GLY A 53 5.06 -10.23 -13.59
C GLY A 53 3.96 -9.86 -12.61
N PHE A 54 2.77 -9.61 -13.11
CA PHE A 54 1.61 -9.30 -12.27
C PHE A 54 1.26 -10.47 -11.35
N ARG A 55 1.19 -11.68 -11.93
CA ARG A 55 0.90 -12.87 -11.13
C ARG A 55 1.95 -13.12 -10.07
N SER A 56 3.22 -12.94 -10.45
CA SER A 56 4.32 -13.08 -9.51
C SER A 56 4.23 -12.10 -8.37
N MET A 57 3.87 -10.86 -8.66
CA MET A 57 3.71 -9.82 -7.64
C MET A 57 2.58 -10.17 -6.67
N VAL A 58 1.43 -10.58 -7.19
CA VAL A 58 0.30 -10.96 -6.36
C VAL A 58 0.66 -12.14 -5.47
N GLN A 59 1.36 -13.13 -6.03
CA GLN A 59 1.77 -14.30 -5.25
C GLN A 59 2.75 -13.91 -4.15
N THR A 60 3.71 -13.04 -4.45
CA THR A 60 4.68 -12.55 -3.48
C THR A 60 3.98 -11.85 -2.32
N ILE A 61 3.00 -11.02 -2.62
CA ILE A 61 2.23 -10.32 -1.60
C ILE A 61 1.49 -11.32 -0.72
N ALA A 62 0.84 -12.31 -1.32
CA ALA A 62 0.12 -13.33 -0.57
C ALA A 62 1.06 -14.14 0.33
N ASP A 63 2.23 -14.50 -0.20
CA ASP A 63 3.22 -15.28 0.55
C ASP A 63 3.84 -14.49 1.69
N SER A 64 3.77 -13.17 1.63
CA SER A 64 4.34 -12.29 2.66
C SER A 64 3.33 -11.96 3.76
N SER A 65 2.15 -12.56 3.73
CA SER A 65 1.08 -12.20 4.66
C SER A 65 1.49 -12.33 6.13
N ASP A 66 2.34 -13.28 6.45
CA ASP A 66 2.80 -13.50 7.83
C ASP A 66 3.71 -12.37 8.33
N THR A 67 4.30 -11.61 7.43
CA THR A 67 5.23 -10.53 7.80
C THR A 67 4.58 -9.16 7.80
N ILE A 68 3.31 -9.08 7.41
CA ILE A 68 2.60 -7.81 7.37
C ILE A 68 2.17 -7.42 8.78
N GLU A 69 2.58 -6.23 9.20
CA GLU A 69 2.20 -5.72 10.50
C GLU A 69 0.90 -4.93 10.41
N PRO A 70 0.05 -5.00 11.44
CA PRO A 70 -1.18 -4.21 11.44
C PRO A 70 -0.90 -2.72 11.34
N PHE A 71 -1.83 -2.01 10.73
CA PHE A 71 -1.76 -0.56 10.62
C PHE A 71 -1.94 0.03 12.02
N ASP A 72 -0.87 0.68 12.49
CA ASP A 72 -0.87 1.28 13.83
C ASP A 72 -1.52 2.64 13.78
N THR A 73 -2.81 2.69 14.04
CA THR A 73 -3.43 3.96 14.35
C THR A 73 -3.31 4.17 15.85
N PRO A 74 -2.98 5.38 16.29
CA PRO A 74 -2.97 5.67 17.71
C PRO A 74 -4.37 5.41 18.25
N THR A 75 -4.50 4.31 18.95
CA THR A 75 -5.76 4.03 19.64
C THR A 75 -5.68 4.66 21.00
N ILE A 76 -6.65 5.48 21.25
CA ILE A 76 -6.80 6.08 22.56
C ILE A 76 -7.73 5.17 23.34
N ASN A 77 -7.15 4.47 24.25
CA ASN A 77 -7.95 3.65 25.17
C ASN A 77 -8.11 4.36 26.49
#